data_525f4a27cb52437f89eb12183a6775fa
#
_entry.id   525f4a27cb52437f89eb12183a6775fa
#
_cell.length_a   1.000
_cell.length_b   1.000
_cell.length_c   1.000
_cell.angle_alpha   90.00
_cell.angle_beta   90.00
_cell.angle_gamma   90.00
#
_symmetry.space_group_name_H-M   'P 1'
#
loop_
_entity.id
_entity.type
_entity.pdbx_description
1 polymer ?
#
loop_
_entity_poly.entity_id
_entity_poly.type
_entity_poly.pdbx_seq_one_letter_code
_entity_poly.pdbx_strand_id
1 'polypeptide(L)'
;MKKKINKDKGILFWVTGLSGSGKTTISKKIKKDIVKFYGPTILVSGDDLRKIFKFNKYTSIERLTLSKKFCNFAKFITDQKINLIFAVVGMMHSPRNWNRKNIDNYLEIYIKASIKSIIKINKKKIY
;
A
#
# COMPACT_ATOMS: atom_id res chain seq x y z
N MET A 1 1.65 -9.81 21.61
CA MET A 1 0.25 -9.52 21.92
C MET A 1 -0.45 -8.90 20.73
N LYS A 2 -1.54 -9.50 20.30
CA LYS A 2 -2.28 -8.98 19.15
C LYS A 2 -3.02 -7.70 19.54
N LYS A 3 -2.79 -6.64 18.78
CA LYS A 3 -3.51 -5.39 18.97
C LYS A 3 -4.97 -5.56 18.53
N LYS A 4 -5.91 -5.17 19.36
CA LYS A 4 -7.32 -5.21 18.98
C LYS A 4 -7.61 -4.15 17.93
N ILE A 5 -8.53 -4.46 17.01
CA ILE A 5 -8.97 -3.51 16.00
C ILE A 5 -9.73 -2.37 16.68
N ASN A 6 -9.32 -1.14 16.39
CA ASN A 6 -10.06 0.05 16.78
C ASN A 6 -11.22 0.24 15.80
N LYS A 7 -12.45 0.04 16.26
CA LYS A 7 -13.65 0.10 15.41
C LYS A 7 -13.97 1.51 14.92
N ASP A 8 -13.36 2.53 15.49
CA ASP A 8 -13.59 3.92 15.08
C ASP A 8 -12.66 4.37 13.97
N LYS A 9 -11.73 3.53 13.57
CA LYS A 9 -10.74 3.81 12.52
C LYS A 9 -10.83 2.79 11.40
N GLY A 10 -10.44 3.20 10.21
CA GLY A 10 -10.27 2.28 9.10
C GLY A 10 -9.00 1.45 9.25
N ILE A 11 -8.85 0.47 8.38
CA ILE A 11 -7.67 -0.41 8.35
C ILE A 11 -6.78 0.01 7.19
N LEU A 12 -5.48 0.16 7.45
CA LEU A 12 -4.49 0.38 6.40
C LEU A 12 -3.88 -0.97 6.01
N PHE A 13 -4.03 -1.31 4.75
CA PHE A 13 -3.37 -2.47 4.12
C PHE A 13 -2.22 -1.94 3.28
N TRP A 14 -1.01 -2.09 3.77
CA TRP A 14 0.20 -1.61 3.09
C TRP A 14 0.77 -2.75 2.26
N VAL A 15 0.52 -2.71 0.96
CA VAL A 15 0.89 -3.80 0.04
C VAL A 15 2.19 -3.44 -0.65
N THR A 16 3.24 -4.21 -0.37
CA THR A 16 4.56 -3.98 -0.95
C THR A 16 5.02 -5.17 -1.78
N GLY A 17 6.02 -4.93 -2.60
CA GLY A 17 6.59 -5.94 -3.49
C GLY A 17 7.28 -5.28 -4.65
N LEU A 18 8.04 -6.05 -5.41
CA LEU A 18 8.72 -5.54 -6.60
C LEU A 18 7.71 -5.15 -7.68
N SER A 19 8.09 -4.19 -8.51
CA SER A 19 7.31 -3.84 -9.69
C SER A 19 7.09 -5.08 -10.55
N GLY A 20 5.85 -5.30 -10.98
CA GLY A 20 5.50 -6.50 -11.75
C GLY A 20 5.23 -7.74 -10.90
N SER A 21 5.23 -7.64 -9.58
CA SER A 21 4.96 -8.78 -8.68
C SER A 21 3.49 -9.15 -8.55
N GLY A 22 2.59 -8.35 -9.14
CA GLY A 22 1.15 -8.59 -9.05
C GLY A 22 0.45 -7.84 -7.92
N LYS A 23 1.06 -6.80 -7.36
CA LYS A 23 0.48 -5.99 -6.28
C LYS A 23 -0.91 -5.46 -6.63
N THR A 24 -1.06 -4.90 -7.81
CA THR A 24 -2.33 -4.31 -8.25
C THR A 24 -3.41 -5.38 -8.39
N THR A 25 -3.07 -6.52 -8.98
CA THR A 25 -4.00 -7.64 -9.15
C THR A 25 -4.49 -8.18 -7.81
N ILE A 26 -3.57 -8.43 -6.90
CA ILE A 26 -3.90 -8.93 -5.56
C ILE A 26 -4.69 -7.89 -4.78
N SER A 27 -4.29 -6.62 -4.85
CA SER A 27 -4.99 -5.53 -4.18
C SER A 27 -6.44 -5.41 -4.63
N LYS A 28 -6.71 -5.57 -5.92
CA LYS A 28 -8.08 -5.57 -6.45
C LYS A 28 -8.89 -6.76 -5.98
N LYS A 29 -8.27 -7.92 -5.86
CA LYS A 29 -8.94 -9.14 -5.37
C LYS A 29 -9.33 -9.01 -3.91
N ILE A 30 -8.40 -8.59 -3.06
CA ILE A 30 -8.67 -8.46 -1.63
C ILE A 30 -9.64 -7.31 -1.33
N LYS A 31 -9.68 -6.29 -2.18
CA LYS A 31 -10.60 -5.15 -1.98
C LYS A 31 -12.04 -5.61 -1.88
N LYS A 32 -12.46 -6.55 -2.72
CA LYS A 32 -13.82 -7.08 -2.71
C LYS A 32 -14.19 -7.66 -1.34
N ASP A 33 -13.29 -8.45 -0.77
CA ASP A 33 -13.51 -9.07 0.52
C ASP A 33 -13.47 -8.04 1.66
N ILE A 34 -12.55 -7.08 1.57
CA ILE A 34 -12.43 -6.04 2.59
C ILE A 34 -13.70 -5.18 2.62
N VAL A 35 -14.21 -4.78 1.46
CA VAL A 35 -15.48 -4.04 1.38
C VAL A 35 -16.61 -4.83 2.02
N LYS A 36 -16.68 -6.13 1.73
CA LYS A 36 -17.73 -7.00 2.24
C LYS A 36 -17.68 -7.15 3.76
N PHE A 37 -16.50 -7.33 4.33
CA PHE A 37 -16.35 -7.64 5.76
C PHE A 37 -16.08 -6.42 6.63
N TYR A 38 -15.50 -5.36 6.09
CA TYR A 38 -15.05 -4.21 6.88
C TYR A 38 -15.60 -2.87 6.41
N GLY A 39 -16.35 -2.83 5.29
CA GLY A 39 -17.01 -1.62 4.82
C GLY A 39 -16.22 -0.82 3.79
N PRO A 40 -16.49 0.49 3.69
CA PRO A 40 -15.93 1.32 2.62
C PRO A 40 -14.41 1.24 2.53
N THR A 41 -13.90 1.02 1.32
CA THR A 41 -12.49 0.79 1.07
C THR A 41 -12.06 1.52 -0.20
N ILE A 42 -10.91 2.18 -0.11
CA ILE A 42 -10.26 2.87 -1.25
C ILE A 42 -9.00 2.09 -1.61
N LEU A 43 -8.76 1.93 -2.89
CA LEU A 43 -7.51 1.35 -3.40
C LEU A 43 -6.69 2.44 -4.08
N VAL A 44 -5.48 2.67 -3.60
CA VAL A 44 -4.56 3.67 -4.13
C VAL A 44 -3.21 3.03 -4.36
N SER A 45 -2.56 3.36 -5.48
CA SER A 45 -1.17 2.99 -5.70
C SER A 45 -0.26 4.22 -5.59
N GLY A 46 1.01 3.99 -5.25
CA GLY A 46 2.00 5.07 -5.24
C GLY A 46 2.13 5.73 -6.61
N ASP A 47 2.01 4.95 -7.69
CA ASP A 47 2.07 5.48 -9.05
C ASP A 47 0.90 6.40 -9.35
N ASP A 48 -0.30 6.09 -8.87
CA ASP A 48 -1.46 6.96 -9.04
C ASP A 48 -1.24 8.31 -8.38
N LEU A 49 -0.75 8.32 -7.15
CA LEU A 49 -0.49 9.57 -6.43
C LEU A 49 0.64 10.38 -7.06
N ARG A 50 1.66 9.71 -7.59
CA ARG A 50 2.73 10.41 -8.33
C ARG A 50 2.18 11.14 -9.54
N LYS A 51 1.25 10.54 -10.27
CA LYS A 51 0.59 11.17 -11.42
C LYS A 51 -0.30 12.34 -10.99
N ILE A 52 -1.10 12.13 -9.96
CA ILE A 52 -2.02 13.16 -9.45
C ILE A 52 -1.26 14.38 -8.97
N PHE A 53 -0.20 14.18 -8.20
CA PHE A 53 0.61 15.27 -7.64
C PHE A 53 1.73 15.73 -8.57
N LYS A 54 1.87 15.11 -9.75
CA LYS A 54 2.93 15.42 -10.73
C LYS A 54 4.32 15.32 -10.11
N PHE A 55 4.52 14.32 -9.28
CA PHE A 55 5.79 14.08 -8.59
C PHE A 55 6.62 13.08 -9.39
N ASN A 56 7.75 13.54 -9.93
CA ASN A 56 8.59 12.73 -10.82
C ASN A 56 10.05 12.65 -10.39
N LYS A 57 10.34 12.93 -9.13
CA LYS A 57 11.71 12.87 -8.59
C LYS A 57 11.94 11.53 -7.90
N TYR A 58 13.11 10.94 -8.10
CA TYR A 58 13.40 9.57 -7.70
C TYR A 58 14.68 9.38 -6.89
N THR A 59 15.29 10.45 -6.38
CA THR A 59 16.44 10.29 -5.47
C THR A 59 15.99 9.60 -4.18
N SER A 60 16.93 8.99 -3.46
CA SER A 60 16.61 8.29 -2.20
C SER A 60 15.93 9.21 -1.19
N ILE A 61 16.42 10.46 -1.07
CA ILE A 61 15.85 11.45 -0.16
C ILE A 61 14.43 11.82 -0.57
N GLU A 62 14.21 12.03 -1.86
CA GLU A 62 12.89 12.40 -2.38
C GLU A 62 11.89 11.27 -2.25
N ARG A 63 12.31 10.03 -2.48
CA ARG A 63 11.46 8.86 -2.25
C ARG A 63 11.06 8.72 -0.80
N LEU A 64 11.99 8.95 0.13
CA LEU A 64 11.70 8.88 1.56
C LEU A 64 10.72 9.98 1.96
N THR A 65 10.93 11.21 1.48
CA THR A 65 10.04 12.33 1.73
C THR A 65 8.63 12.05 1.22
N LEU A 66 8.52 11.51 0.01
CA LEU A 66 7.23 11.15 -0.58
C LEU A 66 6.56 10.03 0.22
N SER A 67 7.32 9.03 0.65
CA SER A 67 6.79 7.94 1.47
C SER A 67 6.18 8.44 2.77
N LYS A 68 6.80 9.42 3.41
CA LYS A 68 6.26 10.05 4.62
C LYS A 68 4.94 10.75 4.33
N LYS A 69 4.84 11.43 3.19
CA LYS A 69 3.58 12.06 2.76
C LYS A 69 2.50 11.01 2.53
N PHE A 70 2.84 9.88 1.94
CA PHE A 70 1.91 8.77 1.75
C PHE A 70 1.41 8.23 3.09
N CYS A 71 2.29 8.10 4.07
CA CYS A 71 1.91 7.64 5.41
C CYS A 71 0.94 8.61 6.09
N ASN A 72 1.19 9.90 6.01
CA ASN A 72 0.29 10.91 6.55
C ASN A 72 -1.06 10.90 5.84
N PHE A 73 -1.07 10.73 4.53
CA PHE A 73 -2.28 10.58 3.75
C PHE A 73 -3.08 9.35 4.19
N ALA A 74 -2.39 8.23 4.37
CA ALA A 74 -3.02 6.99 4.82
C ALA A 74 -3.66 7.15 6.19
N LYS A 75 -2.98 7.81 7.10
CA LYS A 75 -3.53 8.09 8.43
C LYS A 75 -4.77 8.98 8.34
N PHE A 76 -4.72 10.01 7.51
CA PHE A 76 -5.85 10.91 7.31
C PHE A 76 -7.11 10.16 6.84
N ILE A 77 -6.94 9.23 5.89
CA ILE A 77 -8.05 8.45 5.36
C ILE A 77 -8.57 7.47 6.42
N THR A 78 -7.70 6.73 7.07
CA THR A 78 -8.12 5.72 8.06
C THR A 78 -8.70 6.35 9.32
N ASP A 79 -8.27 7.53 9.69
CA ASP A 79 -8.85 8.27 10.82
C ASP A 79 -10.34 8.58 10.58
N GLN A 80 -10.80 8.57 9.34
CA GLN A 80 -12.18 8.83 8.97
C GLN A 80 -13.01 7.55 8.82
N LYS A 81 -12.52 6.43 9.35
CA LYS A 81 -13.19 5.13 9.32
C LYS A 81 -13.35 4.58 7.90
N ILE A 82 -12.39 4.89 7.03
CA ILE A 82 -12.33 4.36 5.67
C ILE A 82 -11.11 3.44 5.58
N ASN A 83 -11.31 2.24 5.04
CA ASN A 83 -10.20 1.32 4.82
C ASN A 83 -9.41 1.77 3.59
N LEU A 84 -8.09 1.62 3.65
CA LEU A 84 -7.21 2.00 2.56
C LEU A 84 -6.29 0.84 2.21
N ILE A 85 -6.31 0.43 0.95
CA ILE A 85 -5.32 -0.49 0.39
C ILE A 85 -4.33 0.38 -0.36
N PHE A 86 -3.08 0.42 0.13
CA PHE A 86 -2.05 1.25 -0.47
C PHE A 86 -0.96 0.36 -1.04
N ALA A 87 -0.89 0.30 -2.38
CA ALA A 87 0.11 -0.50 -3.08
C ALA A 87 1.33 0.36 -3.37
N VAL A 88 2.47 0.01 -2.78
CA VAL A 88 3.71 0.76 -2.91
C VAL A 88 4.87 -0.14 -3.30
N VAL A 89 5.83 0.41 -4.05
CA VAL A 89 7.04 -0.33 -4.42
C VAL A 89 8.05 -0.31 -3.27
N GLY A 90 7.97 0.65 -2.38
CA GLY A 90 8.96 0.87 -1.34
C GLY A 90 9.05 -0.24 -0.30
N MET A 91 10.26 -0.67 -0.03
CA MET A 91 10.57 -1.62 1.03
C MET A 91 11.31 -0.94 2.18
N MET A 92 11.21 0.38 2.27
CA MET A 92 11.87 1.15 3.32
C MET A 92 11.26 0.84 4.68
N HIS A 93 12.11 0.69 5.68
CA HIS A 93 11.67 0.39 7.05
C HIS A 93 11.04 1.60 7.75
N SER A 94 11.55 2.79 7.48
CA SER A 94 11.11 4.01 8.16
C SER A 94 9.61 4.30 8.02
N PRO A 95 9.02 4.29 6.79
CA PRO A 95 7.58 4.47 6.64
C PRO A 95 6.77 3.38 7.34
N ARG A 96 7.20 2.13 7.24
CA ARG A 96 6.50 1.02 7.90
C ARG A 96 6.54 1.13 9.41
N ASN A 97 7.68 1.51 9.98
CA ASN A 97 7.80 1.73 11.41
C ASN A 97 6.90 2.87 11.88
N TRP A 98 6.84 3.94 11.11
CA TRP A 98 5.95 5.06 11.41
C TRP A 98 4.48 4.61 11.41
N ASN A 99 4.08 3.85 10.40
CA ASN A 99 2.72 3.33 10.28
C ASN A 99 2.35 2.47 11.49
N ARG A 100 3.25 1.57 11.91
CA ARG A 100 3.03 0.70 13.07
C ARG A 100 2.78 1.50 14.34
N LYS A 101 3.46 2.62 14.49
CA LYS A 101 3.35 3.46 15.69
C LYS A 101 2.16 4.40 15.65
N ASN A 102 1.75 4.86 14.47
CA ASN A 102 0.81 5.97 14.34
C ASN A 102 -0.55 5.59 13.74
N ILE A 103 -0.68 4.42 13.15
CA ILE A 103 -1.94 3.97 12.56
C ILE A 103 -2.47 2.80 13.39
N ASP A 104 -3.67 2.96 13.91
CA ASP A 104 -4.26 2.00 14.87
C ASP A 104 -4.46 0.61 14.27
N ASN A 105 -5.03 0.53 13.08
CA ASN A 105 -5.30 -0.73 12.41
C ASN A 105 -4.40 -0.83 11.18
N TYR A 106 -3.25 -1.46 11.33
CA TYR A 106 -2.23 -1.52 10.28
C TYR A 106 -1.85 -2.96 9.96
N LEU A 107 -1.85 -3.29 8.67
CA LEU A 107 -1.47 -4.60 8.17
C LEU A 107 -0.50 -4.44 7.00
N GLU A 108 0.63 -5.12 7.06
CA GLU A 108 1.60 -5.17 5.97
C GLU A 108 1.40 -6.46 5.18
N ILE A 109 1.33 -6.32 3.85
CA ILE A 109 1.25 -7.46 2.94
C ILE A 109 2.45 -7.39 2.00
N TYR A 110 3.32 -8.37 2.07
CA TYR A 110 4.48 -8.45 1.19
C TYR A 110 4.23 -9.51 0.11
N ILE A 111 4.22 -9.07 -1.13
CA ILE A 111 4.04 -9.97 -2.26
C ILE A 111 5.42 -10.42 -2.72
N LYS A 112 5.74 -11.65 -2.38
CA LYS A 112 7.00 -12.28 -2.75
C LYS A 112 6.80 -13.03 -4.06
N ALA A 113 7.49 -12.59 -5.11
CA ALA A 113 7.49 -13.28 -6.39
C ALA A 113 8.93 -13.64 -6.74
N SER A 114 9.13 -14.85 -7.26
CA SER A 114 10.45 -15.24 -7.77
C SER A 114 10.75 -14.45 -9.05
N ILE A 115 12.02 -14.24 -9.37
CA ILE A 115 12.45 -13.60 -10.61
C ILE A 115 11.83 -14.32 -11.80
N LYS A 116 11.77 -15.63 -11.76
CA LYS A 116 11.17 -16.47 -12.81
C LYS A 116 9.68 -16.15 -12.99
N SER A 117 8.94 -15.97 -11.91
CA SER A 117 7.52 -15.59 -11.96
C SER A 117 7.33 -14.19 -12.54
N ILE A 118 8.20 -13.25 -12.16
CA ILE A 118 8.15 -11.87 -12.68
C ILE A 118 8.39 -11.87 -14.19
N ILE A 119 9.39 -12.61 -14.66
CA ILE A 119 9.70 -12.72 -16.10
C ILE A 119 8.50 -13.30 -16.84
N LYS A 120 7.84 -14.32 -16.29
CA LYS A 120 6.68 -14.95 -16.90
C LYS A 120 5.49 -13.98 -17.04
N ILE A 121 5.25 -13.18 -16.02
CA ILE A 121 4.21 -12.15 -16.05
C ILE A 121 4.53 -11.09 -17.09
N ASN A 122 5.78 -10.64 -17.15
CA ASN A 122 6.20 -9.63 -18.10
C ASN A 122 6.05 -10.10 -19.54
N LYS A 123 6.37 -11.35 -19.84
CA LYS A 123 6.16 -11.94 -21.17
C LYS A 123 4.69 -11.88 -21.59
N LYS A 124 3.77 -12.14 -20.67
CA LYS A 124 2.32 -12.06 -20.94
C LYS A 124 1.86 -10.63 -21.21
N LYS A 125 2.56 -9.64 -20.67
CA LYS A 125 2.26 -8.22 -20.89
C LYS A 125 3.01 -7.64 -22.08
N ILE A 126 3.72 -8.45 -22.81
CA ILE A 126 4.50 -8.05 -23.99
C ILE A 126 5.54 -7.00 -23.65
N TYR A 127 6.50 -7.42 -22.87
CA TYR A 127 7.72 -6.67 -22.70
C TYR A 127 8.66 -7.01 -23.82
#